data_7c1aaacaeba432173cad2c1cef035345
#
_entry.id   7c1aaacaeba432173cad2c1cef035345
#
_cell.length_a   1.000
_cell.length_b   1.000
_cell.length_c   1.000
_cell.angle_alpha   90.00
_cell.angle_beta   90.00
_cell.angle_gamma   90.00
#
_symmetry.space_group_name_H-M   'P 1'
#
loop_
_entity.id
_entity.type
_entity.pdbx_description
1 polymer ?
#
loop_
_entity_poly.entity_id
_entity_poly.type
_entity_poly.pdbx_seq_one_letter_code
_entity_poly.pdbx_strand_id
1 'polypeptide(L)'
;MLARLRGRDLLERLARDARSCTVPASTDVVSEDRVAHLPQPVQRYLRFMGVVGAPATGSLRAHLRGEFRMRPGQRFMRADMWQYNTSLPLARVFWMRIDMAGGLLPMVGRDRYLDGHGRMLGKLFDTVVVADGQGEPFDIGELTTWLNDAVLMAPSMLLRSPVTFEEIDERTFSLTLSDAGRSVSARVTLDERGAPVDFETEDRYADLPGGPVRTRWSTPIDGWQEVGGRHIPTRGAAVWHLPGGDFTYATLEFAPDSVEIDPVLDPGRATAATGVVDAVRGGAAIAYNLVGSHWLRERYNRWGVSEEEWRATMPGDDLVPEPVLASTRGVTIDAPPEAVWPWLAQIGQGRGGLYSYDALENLVGLDIHSLDSLLPEDQQLEPGDLVRLGKPGSPCFSVVSLGEYRSLVLVSADPARGEAVPTPVVDGTGATWQWLLRPIRGGAATRLVSRQRNTHPSKERVMWRLIEPIGFVMERRMLLGIKQRVEASSHR
;
A
#
# COMPACT_ATOMS: atom_id res chain seq x y z
N MET A 1 24.29 -2.05 0.14
CA MET A 1 23.67 -0.72 0.29
C MET A 1 22.23 -0.70 -0.28
N LEU A 2 22.01 -1.02 -1.54
CA LEU A 2 20.65 -1.05 -2.16
C LEU A 2 19.66 -1.99 -1.46
N ALA A 3 20.06 -3.17 -1.00
CA ALA A 3 19.18 -4.09 -0.28
C ALA A 3 18.70 -3.53 1.07
N ARG A 4 19.55 -2.81 1.81
CA ARG A 4 19.18 -2.14 3.07
C ARG A 4 18.22 -0.96 2.87
N LEU A 5 18.33 -0.23 1.75
CA LEU A 5 17.42 0.85 1.39
C LEU A 5 16.03 0.30 1.02
N ARG A 6 15.99 -0.86 0.35
CA ARG A 6 14.75 -1.55 -0.06
C ARG A 6 13.94 -2.08 1.12
N GLY A 7 14.62 -2.64 2.14
CA GLY A 7 13.94 -3.13 3.35
C GLY A 7 13.36 -1.99 4.21
N ARG A 8 14.04 -0.84 4.31
CA ARG A 8 13.53 0.33 5.03
C ARG A 8 12.24 0.88 4.45
N ASP A 9 12.11 0.90 3.13
CA ASP A 9 10.91 1.35 2.45
C ASP A 9 9.67 0.47 2.78
N LEU A 10 9.82 -0.85 2.79
CA LEU A 10 8.72 -1.74 3.20
C LEU A 10 8.34 -1.55 4.67
N LEU A 11 9.32 -1.34 5.56
CA LEU A 11 9.07 -1.06 6.97
C LEU A 11 8.31 0.26 7.18
N GLU A 12 8.67 1.32 6.45
CA GLU A 12 7.95 2.60 6.53
C GLU A 12 6.51 2.48 6.04
N ARG A 13 6.26 1.68 5.00
CA ARG A 13 4.91 1.37 4.51
C ARG A 13 4.12 0.58 5.52
N LEU A 14 4.75 -0.43 6.11
CA LEU A 14 4.16 -1.22 7.18
C LEU A 14 3.74 -0.32 8.35
N ALA A 15 4.66 0.52 8.85
CA ALA A 15 4.38 1.42 9.97
C ALA A 15 3.25 2.40 9.65
N ARG A 16 3.13 2.86 8.42
CA ARG A 16 2.04 3.73 7.97
C ARG A 16 0.70 3.01 7.96
N ASP A 17 0.66 1.81 7.40
CA ASP A 17 -0.59 1.04 7.30
C ASP A 17 -1.05 0.50 8.66
N ALA A 18 -0.11 0.23 9.56
CA ALA A 18 -0.38 -0.27 10.90
C ALA A 18 -0.87 0.81 11.89
N ARG A 19 -0.80 2.10 11.53
CA ARG A 19 -1.19 3.21 12.46
C ARG A 19 -2.60 3.08 13.01
N SER A 20 -3.55 2.61 12.20
CA SER A 20 -4.95 2.46 12.62
C SER A 20 -5.19 1.27 13.54
N CYS A 21 -4.22 0.36 13.68
CA CYS A 21 -4.35 -0.85 14.48
C CYS A 21 -3.24 -1.02 15.54
N THR A 22 -2.44 0.02 15.83
CA THR A 22 -1.43 -0.06 16.89
C THR A 22 -2.07 -0.24 18.26
N VAL A 23 -1.49 -1.13 19.05
CA VAL A 23 -1.94 -1.41 20.43
C VAL A 23 -0.77 -1.22 21.40
N PRO A 24 -1.03 -0.77 22.64
CA PRO A 24 0.02 -0.67 23.64
C PRO A 24 0.52 -2.06 24.05
N ALA A 25 1.79 -2.13 24.46
CA ALA A 25 2.36 -3.34 25.07
C ALA A 25 1.55 -3.78 26.27
N SER A 26 1.38 -5.09 26.42
CA SER A 26 0.68 -5.66 27.57
C SER A 26 1.62 -5.83 28.75
N THR A 27 1.15 -5.49 29.94
CA THR A 27 1.83 -5.80 31.21
C THR A 27 1.28 -7.05 31.88
N ASP A 28 0.26 -7.67 31.31
CA ASP A 28 -0.42 -8.85 31.83
C ASP A 28 0.42 -10.10 31.62
N VAL A 29 0.95 -10.69 32.71
CA VAL A 29 1.81 -11.87 32.63
C VAL A 29 0.96 -13.14 32.53
N VAL A 30 1.29 -14.04 31.62
CA VAL A 30 0.62 -15.34 31.48
C VAL A 30 1.09 -16.27 32.57
N SER A 31 0.22 -16.51 33.58
CA SER A 31 0.50 -17.45 34.69
C SER A 31 0.25 -18.91 34.30
N GLU A 32 0.81 -19.85 35.05
CA GLU A 32 0.51 -21.28 34.92
C GLU A 32 -1.01 -21.56 35.09
N ASP A 33 -1.67 -20.89 36.04
CA ASP A 33 -3.12 -21.06 36.24
C ASP A 33 -3.94 -20.67 35.01
N ARG A 34 -3.45 -19.68 34.25
CA ARG A 34 -4.12 -19.23 33.03
C ARG A 34 -4.08 -20.27 31.89
N VAL A 35 -3.11 -21.18 31.91
CA VAL A 35 -2.96 -22.22 30.88
C VAL A 35 -3.40 -23.61 31.39
N ALA A 36 -3.53 -23.81 32.69
CA ALA A 36 -3.80 -25.11 33.32
C ALA A 36 -5.13 -25.77 32.87
N HIS A 37 -6.10 -24.96 32.43
CA HIS A 37 -7.40 -25.45 31.96
C HIS A 37 -7.44 -25.80 30.50
N LEU A 38 -6.37 -25.51 29.76
CA LEU A 38 -6.24 -25.80 28.31
C LEU A 38 -5.90 -27.29 28.11
N PRO A 39 -6.17 -27.86 26.92
CA PRO A 39 -5.76 -29.21 26.57
C PRO A 39 -4.26 -29.46 26.75
N GLN A 40 -3.88 -30.67 27.11
CA GLN A 40 -2.48 -31.05 27.41
C GLN A 40 -1.47 -30.69 26.29
N PRO A 41 -1.73 -30.98 25.01
CA PRO A 41 -0.81 -30.58 23.95
C PRO A 41 -0.67 -29.05 23.84
N VAL A 42 -1.74 -28.29 24.08
CA VAL A 42 -1.69 -26.82 24.06
C VAL A 42 -0.84 -26.29 25.21
N GLN A 43 -0.95 -26.85 26.41
CA GLN A 43 -0.09 -26.47 27.54
C GLN A 43 1.39 -26.72 27.25
N ARG A 44 1.73 -27.89 26.67
CA ARG A 44 3.11 -28.23 26.27
C ARG A 44 3.64 -27.25 25.22
N TYR A 45 2.84 -26.96 24.20
CA TYR A 45 3.14 -25.98 23.17
C TYR A 45 3.43 -24.58 23.74
N LEU A 46 2.55 -24.05 24.59
CA LEU A 46 2.71 -22.71 25.16
C LEU A 46 3.94 -22.61 26.07
N ARG A 47 4.26 -23.68 26.84
CA ARG A 47 5.49 -23.72 27.64
C ARG A 47 6.74 -23.79 26.74
N PHE A 48 6.75 -24.64 25.70
CA PHE A 48 7.85 -24.68 24.74
C PHE A 48 8.07 -23.30 24.11
N MET A 49 7.02 -22.62 23.69
CA MET A 49 7.12 -21.30 23.05
C MET A 49 7.54 -20.15 24.00
N GLY A 50 7.73 -20.43 25.29
CA GLY A 50 8.15 -19.44 26.29
C GLY A 50 7.04 -18.43 26.62
N VAL A 51 5.76 -18.83 26.53
CA VAL A 51 4.62 -17.97 26.81
C VAL A 51 4.40 -17.82 28.32
N VAL A 52 4.54 -18.90 29.06
CA VAL A 52 4.28 -18.92 30.50
C VAL A 52 5.37 -18.18 31.27
N GLY A 53 4.98 -17.27 32.13
CA GLY A 53 5.88 -16.38 32.87
C GLY A 53 6.27 -15.10 32.11
N ALA A 54 5.86 -14.96 30.86
CA ALA A 54 6.11 -13.79 30.03
C ALA A 54 4.87 -12.88 29.90
N PRO A 55 5.02 -11.57 29.62
CA PRO A 55 3.91 -10.70 29.28
C PRO A 55 3.16 -11.21 28.05
N ALA A 56 1.82 -11.14 28.09
CA ALA A 56 0.99 -11.48 26.95
C ALA A 56 1.23 -10.49 25.80
N THR A 57 1.39 -11.00 24.60
CA THR A 57 1.68 -10.19 23.40
C THR A 57 0.46 -9.43 22.93
N GLY A 58 0.57 -8.12 22.80
CA GLY A 58 -0.43 -7.25 22.18
C GLY A 58 -0.26 -7.18 20.67
N SER A 59 0.99 -7.09 20.23
CA SER A 59 1.37 -6.99 18.80
C SER A 59 2.69 -7.68 18.51
N LEU A 60 2.91 -8.01 17.23
CA LEU A 60 4.20 -8.49 16.74
C LEU A 60 4.58 -7.73 15.47
N ARG A 61 5.88 -7.53 15.26
CA ARG A 61 6.46 -7.15 13.98
C ARG A 61 7.45 -8.23 13.55
N ALA A 62 7.38 -8.64 12.28
CA ALA A 62 8.36 -9.57 11.75
C ALA A 62 8.99 -9.05 10.45
N HIS A 63 10.30 -9.31 10.31
CA HIS A 63 11.05 -9.12 9.08
C HIS A 63 11.58 -10.47 8.61
N LEU A 64 11.00 -10.99 7.55
CA LEU A 64 11.28 -12.32 7.03
C LEU A 64 11.96 -12.21 5.67
N ARG A 65 12.88 -13.13 5.41
CA ARG A 65 13.50 -13.32 4.11
C ARG A 65 13.21 -14.71 3.63
N GLY A 66 13.26 -14.92 2.33
CA GLY A 66 13.02 -16.22 1.76
C GLY A 66 12.90 -16.19 0.26
N GLU A 67 12.23 -17.18 -0.26
CA GLU A 67 12.01 -17.32 -1.69
C GLU A 67 10.54 -17.58 -1.98
N PHE A 68 10.09 -17.13 -3.11
CA PHE A 68 8.70 -17.22 -3.55
C PHE A 68 8.59 -17.65 -5.01
N ARG A 69 7.58 -18.44 -5.35
CA ARG A 69 7.19 -18.76 -6.73
C ARG A 69 5.68 -18.78 -6.87
N MET A 70 5.17 -18.32 -8.00
CA MET A 70 3.74 -18.17 -8.24
C MET A 70 3.08 -19.40 -8.87
N ARG A 71 3.85 -20.30 -9.47
CA ARG A 71 3.32 -21.48 -10.19
C ARG A 71 4.21 -22.70 -9.98
N PRO A 72 3.64 -23.91 -10.00
CA PRO A 72 4.44 -25.14 -10.06
C PRO A 72 5.43 -25.10 -11.24
N GLY A 73 6.66 -25.62 -11.01
CA GLY A 73 7.72 -25.62 -12.02
C GLY A 73 8.45 -24.28 -12.24
N GLN A 74 7.97 -23.17 -11.69
CA GLN A 74 8.68 -21.89 -11.73
C GLN A 74 9.88 -21.93 -10.77
N ARG A 75 10.98 -21.25 -11.16
CA ARG A 75 12.12 -21.05 -10.27
C ARG A 75 11.73 -20.15 -9.10
N PHE A 76 12.29 -20.43 -7.94
CA PHE A 76 12.16 -19.56 -6.78
C PHE A 76 12.82 -18.20 -7.04
N MET A 77 12.20 -17.16 -6.51
CA MET A 77 12.63 -15.76 -6.58
C MET A 77 12.81 -15.24 -5.17
N ARG A 78 13.85 -14.47 -4.91
CA ARG A 78 14.09 -13.88 -3.60
C ARG A 78 12.92 -12.99 -3.19
N ALA A 79 12.52 -13.13 -1.92
CA ALA A 79 11.49 -12.32 -1.31
C ALA A 79 11.99 -11.69 0.01
N ASP A 80 11.59 -10.44 0.24
CA ASP A 80 11.83 -9.67 1.45
C ASP A 80 10.46 -9.21 1.98
N MET A 81 10.15 -9.54 3.24
CA MET A 81 8.79 -9.45 3.77
C MET A 81 8.80 -8.76 5.13
N TRP A 82 7.83 -7.87 5.33
CA TRP A 82 7.58 -7.20 6.59
C TRP A 82 6.12 -7.37 6.97
N GLN A 83 5.86 -7.69 8.23
CA GLN A 83 4.49 -7.79 8.75
C GLN A 83 4.34 -7.18 10.13
N TYR A 84 3.10 -6.82 10.45
CA TYR A 84 2.66 -6.37 11.76
C TYR A 84 1.28 -6.94 12.04
N ASN A 85 1.14 -7.61 13.18
CA ASN A 85 -0.11 -8.21 13.61
C ASN A 85 -0.47 -7.71 15.01
N THR A 86 -1.78 -7.58 15.29
CA THR A 86 -2.30 -7.24 16.62
C THR A 86 -3.33 -8.26 17.08
N SER A 87 -3.44 -8.42 18.42
CA SER A 87 -4.37 -9.38 19.04
C SER A 87 -5.78 -8.84 19.24
N LEU A 88 -5.92 -7.54 19.61
CA LEU A 88 -7.20 -6.85 19.81
C LEU A 88 -7.02 -5.36 19.53
N PRO A 89 -7.69 -4.82 18.46
CA PRO A 89 -8.45 -5.57 17.47
C PRO A 89 -7.57 -6.56 16.69
N LEU A 90 -8.19 -7.60 16.14
CA LEU A 90 -7.51 -8.51 15.22
C LEU A 90 -7.14 -7.76 13.96
N ALA A 91 -5.84 -7.62 13.72
CA ALA A 91 -5.36 -6.97 12.51
C ALA A 91 -4.04 -7.60 12.03
N ARG A 92 -3.87 -7.58 10.72
CA ARG A 92 -2.65 -8.00 10.03
C ARG A 92 -2.34 -7.02 8.91
N VAL A 93 -1.10 -6.57 8.84
CA VAL A 93 -0.57 -5.80 7.71
C VAL A 93 0.72 -6.45 7.26
N PHE A 94 0.79 -6.76 5.99
CA PHE A 94 1.94 -7.45 5.39
C PHE A 94 2.37 -6.77 4.10
N TRP A 95 3.68 -6.62 3.94
CA TRP A 95 4.31 -6.11 2.74
C TRP A 95 5.41 -7.06 2.28
N MET A 96 5.40 -7.41 1.00
CA MET A 96 6.37 -8.29 0.38
C MET A 96 6.94 -7.66 -0.89
N ARG A 97 8.23 -7.88 -1.10
CA ARG A 97 8.89 -7.59 -2.36
C ARG A 97 9.49 -8.87 -2.92
N ILE A 98 9.17 -9.17 -4.15
CA ILE A 98 9.74 -10.29 -4.91
C ILE A 98 10.63 -9.75 -6.01
N ASP A 99 11.87 -10.21 -6.06
CA ASP A 99 12.86 -9.83 -7.08
C ASP A 99 12.77 -10.77 -8.29
N MET A 100 11.89 -10.43 -9.24
CA MET A 100 11.74 -11.17 -10.51
C MET A 100 12.86 -10.82 -11.48
N ALA A 101 13.22 -11.77 -12.37
CA ALA A 101 14.26 -11.58 -13.41
C ALA A 101 15.58 -11.01 -12.84
N GLY A 102 16.07 -11.56 -11.73
CA GLY A 102 17.29 -11.10 -11.08
C GLY A 102 17.19 -9.71 -10.42
N GLY A 103 15.98 -9.23 -10.13
CA GLY A 103 15.71 -7.92 -9.53
C GLY A 103 15.46 -6.80 -10.54
N LEU A 104 15.45 -7.12 -11.84
CA LEU A 104 15.08 -6.16 -12.90
C LEU A 104 13.58 -5.85 -12.91
N LEU A 105 12.75 -6.81 -12.48
CA LEU A 105 11.29 -6.70 -12.43
C LEU A 105 10.79 -6.89 -10.99
N PRO A 106 10.88 -5.89 -10.10
CA PRO A 106 10.40 -6.02 -8.74
C PRO A 106 8.86 -6.07 -8.71
N MET A 107 8.31 -7.06 -8.02
CA MET A 107 6.90 -7.11 -7.65
C MET A 107 6.76 -6.75 -6.17
N VAL A 108 5.78 -5.93 -5.84
CA VAL A 108 5.43 -5.56 -4.46
C VAL A 108 4.04 -6.09 -4.17
N GLY A 109 3.94 -6.92 -3.14
CA GLY A 109 2.68 -7.41 -2.58
C GLY A 109 2.33 -6.67 -1.29
N ARG A 110 1.05 -6.47 -1.06
CA ARG A 110 0.49 -5.94 0.18
C ARG A 110 -0.75 -6.74 0.51
N ASP A 111 -0.73 -7.39 1.65
CA ASP A 111 -1.87 -8.08 2.20
C ASP A 111 -2.28 -7.40 3.51
N ARG A 112 -3.57 -7.40 3.82
CA ARG A 112 -4.06 -6.86 5.08
C ARG A 112 -5.34 -7.55 5.49
N TYR A 113 -5.50 -7.68 6.81
CA TYR A 113 -6.76 -7.98 7.49
C TYR A 113 -7.04 -6.85 8.46
N LEU A 114 -8.08 -6.07 8.22
CA LEU A 114 -8.49 -4.95 9.06
C LEU A 114 -10.03 -4.91 9.12
N ASP A 115 -10.57 -4.70 10.32
CA ASP A 115 -12.02 -4.58 10.55
C ASP A 115 -12.84 -5.76 9.97
N GLY A 116 -12.30 -6.98 10.06
CA GLY A 116 -12.92 -8.18 9.54
C GLY A 116 -12.78 -8.38 8.03
N HIS A 117 -12.02 -7.54 7.31
CA HIS A 117 -11.88 -7.60 5.86
C HIS A 117 -10.46 -7.86 5.40
N GLY A 118 -10.31 -8.89 4.57
CA GLY A 118 -9.07 -9.27 3.91
C GLY A 118 -8.91 -8.58 2.53
N ARG A 119 -7.70 -8.19 2.20
CA ARG A 119 -7.36 -7.70 0.86
C ARG A 119 -5.93 -8.01 0.50
N MET A 120 -5.72 -8.51 -0.72
CA MET A 120 -4.43 -8.71 -1.35
C MET A 120 -4.25 -7.75 -2.52
N LEU A 121 -3.12 -7.08 -2.60
CA LEU A 121 -2.78 -6.18 -3.70
C LEU A 121 -1.36 -6.45 -4.20
N GLY A 122 -1.23 -6.90 -5.45
CA GLY A 122 0.04 -7.12 -6.12
C GLY A 122 0.32 -6.06 -7.17
N LYS A 123 1.53 -5.49 -7.17
CA LYS A 123 1.95 -4.48 -8.14
C LYS A 123 3.32 -4.79 -8.71
N LEU A 124 3.41 -4.79 -10.04
CA LEU A 124 4.69 -4.80 -10.74
C LEU A 124 5.27 -3.38 -10.77
N PHE A 125 6.58 -3.22 -10.47
CA PHE A 125 7.25 -1.91 -10.31
C PHE A 125 6.56 -0.98 -9.31
N ASP A 126 5.75 -1.53 -8.38
CA ASP A 126 4.95 -0.73 -7.43
C ASP A 126 3.92 0.21 -8.08
N THR A 127 3.68 0.07 -9.36
CA THR A 127 2.81 0.96 -10.16
C THR A 127 1.71 0.22 -10.89
N VAL A 128 2.02 -0.88 -11.56
CA VAL A 128 1.05 -1.65 -12.34
C VAL A 128 0.38 -2.68 -11.47
N VAL A 129 -0.92 -2.53 -11.21
CA VAL A 129 -1.70 -3.53 -10.48
C VAL A 129 -1.81 -4.79 -11.33
N VAL A 130 -1.30 -5.90 -10.81
CA VAL A 130 -1.35 -7.23 -11.44
C VAL A 130 -2.25 -8.19 -10.68
N ALA A 131 -2.54 -7.90 -9.42
CA ALA A 131 -3.51 -8.60 -8.59
C ALA A 131 -4.19 -7.62 -7.63
N ASP A 132 -5.52 -7.72 -7.47
CA ASP A 132 -6.30 -6.98 -6.48
C ASP A 132 -7.46 -7.88 -6.06
N GLY A 133 -7.25 -8.58 -4.97
CA GLY A 133 -8.18 -9.56 -4.43
C GLY A 133 -8.87 -9.05 -3.17
N GLN A 134 -10.18 -9.22 -3.09
CA GLN A 134 -11.03 -8.87 -1.96
C GLN A 134 -12.28 -9.76 -1.92
N GLY A 135 -13.03 -9.70 -0.82
CA GLY A 135 -14.22 -10.50 -0.57
C GLY A 135 -13.92 -11.75 0.24
N GLU A 136 -14.90 -12.62 0.41
CA GLU A 136 -14.90 -13.73 1.36
C GLU A 136 -13.65 -14.65 1.28
N PRO A 137 -13.14 -15.07 0.11
CA PRO A 137 -11.93 -15.89 0.03
C PRO A 137 -10.69 -15.20 0.62
N PHE A 138 -10.59 -13.87 0.50
CA PHE A 138 -9.49 -13.08 1.06
C PHE A 138 -9.73 -12.77 2.53
N ASP A 139 -10.97 -12.53 2.96
CA ASP A 139 -11.32 -12.36 4.38
C ASP A 139 -10.93 -13.61 5.17
N ILE A 140 -11.30 -14.79 4.70
CA ILE A 140 -10.94 -16.08 5.29
C ILE A 140 -9.43 -16.34 5.19
N GLY A 141 -8.83 -16.09 4.02
CA GLY A 141 -7.41 -16.34 3.78
C GLY A 141 -6.50 -15.51 4.68
N GLU A 142 -6.81 -14.23 4.89
CA GLU A 142 -6.02 -13.34 5.75
C GLU A 142 -6.25 -13.63 7.26
N LEU A 143 -7.48 -13.96 7.65
CA LEU A 143 -7.78 -14.42 9.02
C LEU A 143 -7.02 -15.71 9.35
N THR A 144 -7.00 -16.67 8.42
CA THR A 144 -6.21 -17.91 8.55
C THR A 144 -4.71 -17.64 8.65
N THR A 145 -4.21 -16.68 7.86
CA THR A 145 -2.79 -16.32 7.91
C THR A 145 -2.44 -15.62 9.23
N TRP A 146 -3.33 -14.78 9.76
CA TRP A 146 -3.16 -14.20 11.09
C TRP A 146 -3.06 -15.31 12.16
N LEU A 147 -3.93 -16.32 12.09
CA LEU A 147 -3.90 -17.46 13.03
C LEU A 147 -2.58 -18.23 12.94
N ASN A 148 -2.11 -18.50 11.74
CA ASN A 148 -0.82 -19.13 11.51
C ASN A 148 0.35 -18.31 12.08
N ASP A 149 0.38 -17.01 11.82
CA ASP A 149 1.41 -16.10 12.32
C ASP A 149 1.45 -16.10 13.85
N ALA A 150 0.27 -16.06 14.50
CA ALA A 150 0.16 -16.09 15.94
C ALA A 150 0.69 -17.41 16.52
N VAL A 151 0.35 -18.56 15.92
CA VAL A 151 0.84 -19.88 16.34
C VAL A 151 2.37 -19.96 16.24
N LEU A 152 2.95 -19.44 15.18
CA LEU A 152 4.38 -19.63 14.91
C LEU A 152 5.29 -18.60 15.58
N MET A 153 4.80 -17.36 15.84
CA MET A 153 5.67 -16.27 16.27
C MET A 153 5.23 -15.58 17.57
N ALA A 154 3.94 -15.60 17.89
CA ALA A 154 3.43 -14.87 19.05
C ALA A 154 2.22 -15.58 19.71
N PRO A 155 2.39 -16.82 20.22
CA PRO A 155 1.28 -17.66 20.65
C PRO A 155 0.47 -17.12 21.82
N SER A 156 1.01 -16.22 22.63
CA SER A 156 0.23 -15.56 23.69
C SER A 156 -0.87 -14.64 23.15
N MET A 157 -0.81 -14.22 21.86
CA MET A 157 -1.91 -13.52 21.19
C MET A 157 -3.17 -14.38 21.11
N LEU A 158 -3.03 -15.70 20.98
CA LEU A 158 -4.14 -16.65 20.94
C LEU A 158 -4.95 -16.64 22.25
N LEU A 159 -4.30 -16.37 23.38
CA LEU A 159 -4.95 -16.28 24.71
C LEU A 159 -5.71 -14.98 24.93
N ARG A 160 -5.56 -14.02 24.03
CA ARG A 160 -6.23 -12.71 24.07
C ARG A 160 -7.29 -12.57 22.97
N SER A 161 -7.32 -13.49 22.04
CA SER A 161 -8.21 -13.49 20.86
C SER A 161 -9.35 -14.50 21.07
N PRO A 162 -10.43 -14.43 20.31
CA PRO A 162 -11.55 -15.38 20.40
C PRO A 162 -11.18 -16.74 19.76
N VAL A 163 -10.26 -17.44 20.41
CA VAL A 163 -9.74 -18.75 20.00
C VAL A 163 -10.22 -19.83 20.98
N THR A 164 -10.70 -20.93 20.44
CA THR A 164 -10.99 -22.17 21.18
C THR A 164 -9.97 -23.24 20.78
N PHE A 165 -9.66 -24.13 21.72
CA PHE A 165 -8.69 -25.22 21.52
C PHE A 165 -9.35 -26.56 21.85
N GLU A 166 -9.03 -27.59 21.05
CA GLU A 166 -9.49 -28.96 21.25
C GLU A 166 -8.31 -29.92 21.06
N GLU A 167 -8.20 -30.90 21.96
CA GLU A 167 -7.22 -31.97 21.85
C GLU A 167 -7.66 -32.98 20.79
N ILE A 168 -6.74 -33.35 19.90
CA ILE A 168 -6.93 -34.44 18.94
C ILE A 168 -6.22 -35.70 19.47
N ASP A 169 -4.97 -35.55 19.86
CA ASP A 169 -4.15 -36.58 20.47
C ASP A 169 -3.02 -35.93 21.31
N GLU A 170 -2.12 -36.75 21.87
CA GLU A 170 -1.02 -36.29 22.73
C GLU A 170 -0.10 -35.24 22.10
N ARG A 171 -0.03 -35.20 20.74
CA ARG A 171 0.88 -34.30 19.99
C ARG A 171 0.14 -33.38 19.03
N THR A 172 -1.16 -33.45 19.00
CA THR A 172 -1.96 -32.70 18.01
C THR A 172 -3.13 -32.03 18.70
N PHE A 173 -3.34 -30.77 18.40
CA PHE A 173 -4.54 -30.05 18.79
C PHE A 173 -5.11 -29.29 17.60
N SER A 174 -6.41 -29.05 17.62
CA SER A 174 -7.08 -28.09 16.77
C SER A 174 -7.32 -26.77 17.50
N LEU A 175 -7.40 -25.71 16.72
CA LEU A 175 -7.79 -24.40 17.21
C LEU A 175 -8.72 -23.73 16.21
N THR A 176 -9.71 -22.99 16.72
CA THR A 176 -10.67 -22.26 15.92
C THR A 176 -10.68 -20.79 16.35
N LEU A 177 -10.43 -19.89 15.41
CA LEU A 177 -10.50 -18.44 15.60
C LEU A 177 -11.77 -17.91 14.96
N SER A 178 -12.49 -17.05 15.69
CA SER A 178 -13.70 -16.38 15.19
C SER A 178 -13.52 -14.87 15.18
N ASP A 179 -13.83 -14.22 14.07
CA ASP A 179 -13.83 -12.77 13.95
C ASP A 179 -14.82 -12.30 12.87
N ALA A 180 -15.49 -11.17 13.12
CA ALA A 180 -16.42 -10.52 12.21
C ALA A 180 -17.46 -11.49 11.58
N GLY A 181 -17.96 -12.44 12.38
CA GLY A 181 -18.96 -13.43 11.94
C GLY A 181 -18.39 -14.59 11.11
N ARG A 182 -17.07 -14.71 10.99
CA ARG A 182 -16.36 -15.81 10.31
C ARG A 182 -15.59 -16.65 11.31
N SER A 183 -15.37 -17.91 10.98
CA SER A 183 -14.52 -18.80 11.77
C SER A 183 -13.56 -19.56 10.85
N VAL A 184 -12.34 -19.72 11.30
CA VAL A 184 -11.29 -20.50 10.63
C VAL A 184 -10.68 -21.48 11.63
N SER A 185 -10.39 -22.69 11.17
CA SER A 185 -9.85 -23.75 12.02
C SER A 185 -8.54 -24.29 11.44
N ALA A 186 -7.66 -24.69 12.32
CA ALA A 186 -6.41 -25.32 11.94
C ALA A 186 -6.04 -26.44 12.90
N ARG A 187 -5.13 -27.29 12.45
CA ARG A 187 -4.49 -28.34 13.23
C ARG A 187 -3.02 -28.00 13.41
N VAL A 188 -2.51 -28.15 14.63
CA VAL A 188 -1.09 -27.99 14.95
C VAL A 188 -0.54 -29.32 15.43
N THR A 189 0.51 -29.79 14.78
CA THR A 189 1.24 -30.99 15.17
C THR A 189 2.52 -30.60 15.90
N LEU A 190 2.82 -31.28 17.00
CA LEU A 190 3.97 -31.04 17.87
C LEU A 190 4.99 -32.18 17.81
N ASP A 191 6.26 -31.84 18.03
CA ASP A 191 7.29 -32.84 18.35
C ASP A 191 7.21 -33.28 19.85
N GLU A 192 8.13 -34.12 20.26
CA GLU A 192 8.22 -34.66 21.62
C GLU A 192 8.46 -33.57 22.68
N ARG A 193 9.08 -32.46 22.32
CA ARG A 193 9.37 -31.31 23.19
C ARG A 193 8.18 -30.34 23.33
N GLY A 194 7.15 -30.50 22.48
CA GLY A 194 6.04 -29.56 22.37
C GLY A 194 6.25 -28.46 21.33
N ALA A 195 7.31 -28.58 20.50
CA ALA A 195 7.56 -27.63 19.39
C ALA A 195 6.60 -27.89 18.23
N PRO A 196 5.94 -26.89 17.66
CA PRO A 196 5.19 -27.07 16.43
C PRO A 196 6.09 -27.53 15.29
N VAL A 197 5.64 -28.56 14.57
CA VAL A 197 6.30 -29.05 13.35
C VAL A 197 5.50 -28.75 12.11
N ASP A 198 4.18 -28.59 12.24
CA ASP A 198 3.31 -28.16 11.15
C ASP A 198 2.05 -27.47 11.68
N PHE A 199 1.56 -26.54 10.88
CA PHE A 199 0.23 -25.95 10.99
C PHE A 199 -0.52 -26.26 9.70
N GLU A 200 -1.67 -26.89 9.78
CA GLU A 200 -2.47 -27.31 8.64
C GLU A 200 -3.91 -26.81 8.73
N THR A 201 -4.48 -26.40 7.62
CA THR A 201 -5.87 -25.96 7.53
C THR A 201 -6.51 -26.31 6.20
N GLU A 202 -7.84 -26.50 6.21
CA GLU A 202 -8.69 -26.57 5.01
C GLU A 202 -9.37 -25.22 4.72
N ASP A 203 -9.20 -24.22 5.58
CA ASP A 203 -9.89 -22.93 5.52
C ASP A 203 -9.06 -21.88 4.77
N ARG A 204 -8.56 -22.26 3.57
CA ARG A 204 -7.85 -21.33 2.70
C ARG A 204 -8.17 -21.57 1.23
N TYR A 205 -8.06 -20.53 0.41
CA TYR A 205 -8.40 -20.60 -1.01
C TYR A 205 -7.13 -20.49 -1.86
N ALA A 206 -6.86 -21.50 -2.68
CA ALA A 206 -5.86 -21.42 -3.74
C ALA A 206 -6.44 -20.77 -4.98
N ASP A 207 -5.70 -19.87 -5.61
CA ASP A 207 -6.08 -19.26 -6.89
C ASP A 207 -5.71 -20.22 -8.03
N LEU A 208 -6.69 -21.00 -8.48
CA LEU A 208 -6.53 -22.01 -9.52
C LEU A 208 -7.20 -21.56 -10.83
N PRO A 209 -6.85 -22.17 -11.99
CA PRO A 209 -7.59 -21.95 -13.22
C PRO A 209 -9.08 -22.24 -13.02
N GLY A 210 -9.92 -21.21 -13.12
CA GLY A 210 -11.37 -21.29 -12.84
C GLY A 210 -11.81 -20.54 -11.59
N GLY A 211 -10.88 -19.95 -10.83
CA GLY A 211 -11.12 -19.13 -9.66
C GLY A 211 -10.65 -19.71 -8.33
N PRO A 212 -10.95 -19.03 -7.21
CA PRO A 212 -10.52 -19.47 -5.89
C PRO A 212 -11.18 -20.79 -5.49
N VAL A 213 -10.38 -21.77 -5.10
CA VAL A 213 -10.83 -23.10 -4.64
C VAL A 213 -10.33 -23.33 -3.23
N ARG A 214 -11.23 -23.72 -2.32
CA ARG A 214 -10.86 -24.10 -0.96
C ARG A 214 -9.95 -25.32 -0.99
N THR A 215 -8.77 -25.21 -0.40
CA THR A 215 -7.69 -26.17 -0.60
C THR A 215 -6.84 -26.29 0.65
N ARG A 216 -6.49 -27.53 1.01
CA ARG A 216 -5.58 -27.80 2.14
C ARG A 216 -4.28 -27.04 1.99
N TRP A 217 -3.88 -26.36 3.06
CA TRP A 217 -2.66 -25.56 3.14
C TRP A 217 -1.93 -25.84 4.42
N SER A 218 -0.60 -25.91 4.37
CA SER A 218 0.24 -26.11 5.56
C SER A 218 1.49 -25.24 5.58
N THR A 219 2.04 -25.10 6.80
CA THR A 219 3.30 -24.40 7.03
C THR A 219 4.23 -25.24 7.88
N PRO A 220 4.91 -26.22 7.28
CA PRO A 220 5.91 -27.02 7.97
C PRO A 220 7.10 -26.18 8.45
N ILE A 221 7.58 -26.46 9.66
CA ILE A 221 8.66 -25.77 10.35
C ILE A 221 9.90 -26.69 10.43
N ASP A 222 11.03 -26.15 10.03
CA ASP A 222 12.33 -26.82 10.11
C ASP A 222 13.26 -26.07 11.11
N GLY A 223 13.16 -26.49 12.35
CA GLY A 223 14.00 -26.03 13.45
C GLY A 223 13.49 -24.81 14.21
N TRP A 224 13.97 -24.70 15.44
CA TRP A 224 13.63 -23.64 16.40
C TRP A 224 14.89 -23.07 17.03
N GLN A 225 14.87 -21.79 17.36
CA GLN A 225 15.91 -21.08 18.09
C GLN A 225 15.30 -20.31 19.26
N GLU A 226 16.02 -20.28 20.39
CA GLU A 226 15.62 -19.50 21.56
C GLU A 226 16.16 -18.08 21.45
N VAL A 227 15.28 -17.11 21.63
CA VAL A 227 15.61 -15.68 21.63
C VAL A 227 14.86 -14.99 22.76
N GLY A 228 15.58 -14.53 23.79
CA GLY A 228 15.00 -13.81 24.92
C GLY A 228 13.95 -14.62 25.71
N GLY A 229 14.16 -15.92 25.87
CA GLY A 229 13.25 -16.82 26.57
C GLY A 229 12.04 -17.26 25.74
N ARG A 230 11.99 -16.93 24.47
CA ARG A 230 10.96 -17.36 23.51
C ARG A 230 11.58 -18.18 22.40
N HIS A 231 10.82 -19.14 21.88
CA HIS A 231 11.24 -19.88 20.69
C HIS A 231 10.62 -19.26 19.43
N ILE A 232 11.45 -19.02 18.42
CA ILE A 232 11.04 -18.61 17.07
C ILE A 232 11.52 -19.63 16.06
N PRO A 233 10.82 -19.83 14.93
CA PRO A 233 11.29 -20.76 13.88
C PRO A 233 12.66 -20.34 13.34
N THR A 234 13.44 -21.28 12.81
CA THR A 234 14.62 -20.97 11.99
C THR A 234 14.30 -20.94 10.52
N ARG A 235 13.49 -21.89 10.06
CA ARG A 235 12.99 -21.99 8.68
C ARG A 235 11.55 -22.49 8.68
N GLY A 236 10.82 -22.11 7.65
CA GLY A 236 9.48 -22.60 7.38
C GLY A 236 9.18 -22.59 5.89
N ALA A 237 8.12 -23.24 5.51
CA ALA A 237 7.61 -23.23 4.16
C ALA A 237 6.10 -23.01 4.15
N ALA A 238 5.55 -22.59 3.02
CA ALA A 238 4.11 -22.53 2.80
C ALA A 238 3.77 -23.43 1.60
N VAL A 239 2.86 -24.37 1.82
CA VAL A 239 2.56 -25.47 0.91
C VAL A 239 1.08 -25.56 0.62
N TRP A 240 0.72 -25.56 -0.65
CA TRP A 240 -0.61 -25.95 -1.14
C TRP A 240 -0.62 -27.45 -1.46
N HIS A 241 -1.58 -28.18 -0.93
CA HIS A 241 -1.80 -29.60 -1.25
C HIS A 241 -2.81 -29.71 -2.40
N LEU A 242 -2.30 -29.57 -3.63
CA LEU A 242 -3.12 -29.56 -4.83
C LEU A 242 -3.43 -30.99 -5.31
N PRO A 243 -4.49 -31.22 -6.10
CA PRO A 243 -4.78 -32.53 -6.69
C PRO A 243 -3.63 -33.12 -7.53
N GLY A 244 -2.77 -32.27 -8.09
CA GLY A 244 -1.58 -32.64 -8.87
C GLY A 244 -0.30 -32.86 -8.04
N GLY A 245 -0.39 -32.79 -6.71
CA GLY A 245 0.74 -32.90 -5.78
C GLY A 245 1.03 -31.61 -5.03
N ASP A 246 1.91 -31.69 -4.05
CA ASP A 246 2.25 -30.57 -3.17
C ASP A 246 2.99 -29.47 -3.92
N PHE A 247 2.55 -28.25 -3.68
CA PHE A 247 3.14 -27.03 -4.24
C PHE A 247 3.68 -26.12 -3.14
N THR A 248 4.97 -26.27 -2.83
CA THR A 248 5.68 -25.29 -1.98
C THR A 248 5.84 -24.00 -2.77
N TYR A 249 5.14 -22.94 -2.37
CA TYR A 249 5.19 -21.66 -3.08
C TYR A 249 6.05 -20.61 -2.38
N ALA A 250 6.32 -20.77 -1.07
CA ALA A 250 7.21 -19.91 -0.31
C ALA A 250 8.08 -20.71 0.63
N THR A 251 9.32 -20.24 0.83
CA THR A 251 10.23 -20.64 1.90
C THR A 251 10.62 -19.42 2.70
N LEU A 252 10.76 -19.57 4.01
CA LEU A 252 10.99 -18.49 4.95
C LEU A 252 12.18 -18.80 5.83
N GLU A 253 13.01 -17.78 6.06
CA GLU A 253 14.13 -17.80 6.99
C GLU A 253 13.90 -16.76 8.08
N PHE A 254 14.10 -17.16 9.33
CA PHE A 254 13.91 -16.32 10.52
C PHE A 254 15.28 -16.09 11.18
N ALA A 255 15.77 -14.86 11.09
CA ALA A 255 16.96 -14.47 11.86
C ALA A 255 16.58 -14.26 13.35
N PRO A 256 17.54 -14.32 14.28
CA PRO A 256 17.27 -14.14 15.70
C PRO A 256 16.58 -12.80 16.05
N ASP A 257 16.82 -11.76 15.27
CA ASP A 257 16.25 -10.41 15.41
C ASP A 257 15.06 -10.15 14.47
N SER A 258 14.53 -11.20 13.83
CA SER A 258 13.49 -11.06 12.82
C SER A 258 12.09 -10.85 13.40
N VAL A 259 11.84 -11.21 14.66
CA VAL A 259 10.54 -11.10 15.33
C VAL A 259 10.68 -10.20 16.56
N GLU A 260 9.91 -9.12 16.59
CA GLU A 260 9.82 -8.20 17.70
C GLU A 260 8.41 -8.23 18.29
N ILE A 261 8.34 -8.32 19.61
CA ILE A 261 7.10 -8.35 20.37
C ILE A 261 6.81 -6.94 20.91
N ASP A 262 5.58 -6.50 20.77
CA ASP A 262 5.10 -5.18 21.20
C ASP A 262 6.01 -4.02 20.73
N PRO A 263 6.38 -3.99 19.44
CA PRO A 263 7.30 -2.98 18.91
C PRO A 263 6.69 -1.59 18.96
N VAL A 264 7.51 -0.59 19.24
CA VAL A 264 7.15 0.81 19.01
C VAL A 264 7.27 1.09 17.51
N LEU A 265 6.15 1.31 16.85
CA LEU A 265 6.15 1.75 15.46
C LEU A 265 6.34 3.26 15.42
N ASP A 266 7.56 3.73 15.12
CA ASP A 266 7.84 5.16 14.94
C ASP A 266 7.52 5.59 13.49
N PRO A 267 6.47 6.41 13.29
CA PRO A 267 6.10 6.91 11.96
C PRO A 267 6.92 8.15 11.53
N GLY A 268 7.87 8.62 12.34
CA GLY A 268 8.34 10.00 12.35
C GLY A 268 9.67 10.31 11.67
N ARG A 269 10.33 9.38 10.96
CA ARG A 269 11.54 9.70 10.18
C ARG A 269 11.40 9.31 8.72
N ALA A 270 10.66 10.15 7.95
CA ALA A 270 10.91 10.26 6.52
C ALA A 270 12.30 10.91 6.35
N THR A 271 13.34 10.10 6.16
CA THR A 271 14.70 10.59 5.92
C THR A 271 14.91 10.84 4.43
N ALA A 272 15.88 11.69 4.07
CA ALA A 272 16.28 11.98 2.69
C ALA A 272 16.52 10.73 1.80
N ALA A 273 16.66 9.55 2.39
CA ALA A 273 16.73 8.26 1.70
C ALA A 273 15.41 7.86 1.01
N THR A 274 14.26 8.30 1.53
CA THR A 274 12.94 8.06 0.91
C THR A 274 12.81 8.80 -0.42
N GLY A 275 13.32 10.02 -0.52
CA GLY A 275 13.32 10.81 -1.73
C GLY A 275 14.10 10.16 -2.89
N VAL A 276 15.25 9.54 -2.62
CA VAL A 276 16.05 8.85 -3.65
C VAL A 276 15.37 7.57 -4.14
N VAL A 277 14.76 6.80 -3.24
CA VAL A 277 14.03 5.58 -3.61
C VAL A 277 12.78 5.92 -4.41
N ASP A 278 12.04 6.95 -4.03
CA ASP A 278 10.88 7.45 -4.77
C ASP A 278 11.30 8.03 -6.13
N ALA A 279 12.43 8.71 -6.23
CA ALA A 279 12.98 9.21 -7.48
C ALA A 279 13.35 8.05 -8.44
N VAL A 280 14.01 7.00 -7.94
CA VAL A 280 14.33 5.81 -8.74
C VAL A 280 13.05 5.10 -9.22
N ARG A 281 12.02 5.02 -8.38
CA ARG A 281 10.71 4.46 -8.76
C ARG A 281 10.00 5.32 -9.81
N GLY A 282 10.01 6.63 -9.61
CA GLY A 282 9.47 7.58 -10.57
C GLY A 282 10.18 7.45 -11.91
N GLY A 283 11.52 7.39 -11.91
CA GLY A 283 12.33 7.17 -13.11
C GLY A 283 12.02 5.84 -13.82
N ALA A 284 11.91 4.75 -13.07
CA ALA A 284 11.54 3.44 -13.62
C ALA A 284 10.11 3.42 -14.18
N ALA A 285 9.16 4.09 -13.50
CA ALA A 285 7.78 4.24 -13.98
C ALA A 285 7.73 5.09 -15.26
N ILE A 286 8.51 6.15 -15.35
CA ILE A 286 8.65 6.98 -16.56
C ILE A 286 9.21 6.14 -17.71
N ALA A 287 10.32 5.42 -17.50
CA ALA A 287 10.92 4.56 -18.50
C ALA A 287 9.95 3.48 -19.01
N TYR A 288 9.21 2.83 -18.12
CA TYR A 288 8.18 1.84 -18.47
C TYR A 288 7.07 2.45 -19.34
N ASN A 289 6.55 3.61 -18.95
CA ASN A 289 5.49 4.28 -19.71
C ASN A 289 5.99 4.87 -21.04
N LEU A 290 7.25 5.26 -21.15
CA LEU A 290 7.88 5.67 -22.41
C LEU A 290 7.96 4.51 -23.40
N VAL A 291 8.43 3.33 -22.95
CA VAL A 291 8.53 2.14 -23.80
C VAL A 291 7.15 1.62 -24.21
N GLY A 292 6.18 1.65 -23.27
CA GLY A 292 4.81 1.19 -23.49
C GLY A 292 3.84 2.25 -24.03
N SER A 293 4.30 3.47 -24.35
CA SER A 293 3.44 4.64 -24.59
C SER A 293 2.38 4.41 -25.68
N HIS A 294 2.67 3.64 -26.72
CA HIS A 294 1.72 3.36 -27.79
C HIS A 294 0.54 2.47 -27.34
N TRP A 295 0.79 1.50 -26.46
CA TRP A 295 -0.19 0.51 -25.99
C TRP A 295 -0.93 0.93 -24.73
N LEU A 296 -0.31 1.83 -23.94
CA LEU A 296 -0.80 2.25 -22.64
C LEU A 296 -1.48 3.62 -22.65
N ARG A 297 -1.47 4.33 -23.80
CA ARG A 297 -1.89 5.73 -23.90
C ARG A 297 -3.32 5.98 -23.41
N GLU A 298 -4.27 5.18 -23.84
CA GLU A 298 -5.65 5.32 -23.37
C GLU A 298 -5.76 5.07 -21.85
N ARG A 299 -5.03 4.07 -21.37
CA ARG A 299 -5.06 3.68 -19.96
C ARG A 299 -4.47 4.75 -19.04
N TYR A 300 -3.36 5.38 -19.39
CA TYR A 300 -2.78 6.41 -18.56
C TYR A 300 -3.49 7.77 -18.69
N ASN A 301 -4.10 8.06 -19.85
CA ASN A 301 -4.88 9.27 -20.01
C ASN A 301 -6.25 9.23 -19.32
N ARG A 302 -6.75 8.04 -19.01
CA ARG A 302 -8.02 7.81 -18.30
C ARG A 302 -7.82 7.11 -16.95
N TRP A 303 -6.67 7.30 -16.33
CA TRP A 303 -6.34 6.59 -15.12
C TRP A 303 -7.28 6.93 -13.95
N GLY A 304 -7.92 5.89 -13.40
CA GLY A 304 -8.75 6.00 -12.22
C GLY A 304 -10.12 6.66 -12.46
N VAL A 305 -10.54 6.91 -13.70
CA VAL A 305 -11.87 7.48 -14.02
C VAL A 305 -12.73 6.49 -14.80
N SER A 306 -14.05 6.63 -14.67
CA SER A 306 -15.02 5.91 -15.47
C SER A 306 -15.18 6.53 -16.87
N GLU A 307 -15.83 5.79 -17.78
CA GLU A 307 -16.15 6.31 -19.12
C GLU A 307 -17.09 7.52 -19.04
N GLU A 308 -17.99 7.54 -18.08
CA GLU A 308 -18.89 8.66 -17.81
C GLU A 308 -18.09 9.91 -17.39
N GLU A 309 -17.15 9.75 -16.44
CA GLU A 309 -16.29 10.85 -15.97
C GLU A 309 -15.35 11.38 -17.07
N TRP A 310 -14.90 10.50 -17.96
CA TRP A 310 -14.11 10.90 -19.12
C TRP A 310 -14.91 11.77 -20.09
N ARG A 311 -16.17 11.42 -20.36
CA ARG A 311 -17.05 12.15 -21.29
C ARG A 311 -17.75 13.35 -20.70
N ALA A 312 -17.85 13.42 -19.38
CA ALA A 312 -18.54 14.53 -18.72
C ALA A 312 -17.84 15.87 -19.01
N THR A 313 -18.63 16.90 -19.23
CA THR A 313 -18.11 18.28 -19.33
C THR A 313 -17.61 18.73 -17.96
N MET A 314 -16.43 19.36 -17.94
CA MET A 314 -15.84 19.96 -16.76
C MET A 314 -15.71 21.49 -16.91
N PRO A 315 -15.76 22.25 -15.79
CA PRO A 315 -15.48 23.69 -15.83
C PRO A 315 -14.13 23.96 -16.51
N GLY A 316 -14.09 24.86 -17.49
CA GLY A 316 -12.89 25.23 -18.24
C GLY A 316 -12.61 24.39 -19.51
N ASP A 317 -13.48 23.42 -19.86
CA ASP A 317 -13.33 22.68 -21.14
C ASP A 317 -13.44 23.59 -22.37
N ASP A 318 -14.16 24.68 -22.26
CA ASP A 318 -14.36 25.72 -23.25
C ASP A 318 -13.11 26.60 -23.50
N LEU A 319 -12.18 26.61 -22.55
CA LEU A 319 -10.94 27.41 -22.67
C LEU A 319 -9.94 26.78 -23.66
N VAL A 320 -9.99 25.47 -23.88
CA VAL A 320 -9.27 24.73 -24.92
C VAL A 320 -10.27 23.75 -25.56
N PRO A 321 -11.13 24.23 -26.45
CA PRO A 321 -12.25 23.41 -26.97
C PRO A 321 -11.80 22.23 -27.83
N GLU A 322 -10.70 22.35 -28.57
CA GLU A 322 -10.15 21.32 -29.44
C GLU A 322 -8.72 20.92 -29.02
N PRO A 323 -8.56 20.15 -27.94
CA PRO A 323 -7.23 19.78 -27.48
C PRO A 323 -6.57 18.76 -28.41
N VAL A 324 -5.30 18.92 -28.65
CA VAL A 324 -4.44 17.92 -29.34
C VAL A 324 -4.16 16.76 -28.38
N LEU A 325 -4.03 17.06 -27.09
CA LEU A 325 -3.88 16.09 -26.00
C LEU A 325 -4.88 16.39 -24.90
N ALA A 326 -5.60 15.35 -24.47
CA ALA A 326 -6.46 15.42 -23.28
C ALA A 326 -6.18 14.25 -22.35
N SER A 327 -6.21 14.52 -21.07
CA SER A 327 -6.19 13.48 -20.03
C SER A 327 -7.17 13.82 -18.93
N THR A 328 -7.83 12.80 -18.38
CA THR A 328 -8.69 12.93 -17.18
C THR A 328 -8.31 11.82 -16.22
N ARG A 329 -7.97 12.18 -15.00
CA ARG A 329 -7.50 11.26 -13.96
C ARG A 329 -8.22 11.52 -12.67
N GLY A 330 -8.42 10.48 -11.84
CA GLY A 330 -9.18 10.67 -10.61
C GLY A 330 -8.85 9.67 -9.52
N VAL A 331 -9.10 10.11 -8.29
CA VAL A 331 -9.02 9.28 -7.08
C VAL A 331 -10.22 9.53 -6.19
N THR A 332 -10.57 8.54 -5.40
CA THR A 332 -11.51 8.71 -4.29
C THR A 332 -10.71 8.93 -3.00
N ILE A 333 -11.11 9.95 -2.23
CA ILE A 333 -10.50 10.35 -0.97
C ILE A 333 -11.55 10.17 0.13
N ASP A 334 -11.24 9.45 1.20
CA ASP A 334 -12.17 9.20 2.30
C ASP A 334 -12.17 10.38 3.29
N ALA A 335 -12.57 11.54 2.75
CA ALA A 335 -12.75 12.79 3.49
C ALA A 335 -13.68 13.73 2.71
N PRO A 336 -14.40 14.67 3.36
CA PRO A 336 -15.27 15.63 2.71
C PRO A 336 -14.49 16.65 1.86
N PRO A 337 -15.15 17.31 0.87
CA PRO A 337 -14.49 18.29 0.00
C PRO A 337 -13.77 19.42 0.75
N GLU A 338 -14.30 19.84 1.88
CA GLU A 338 -13.74 20.87 2.76
C GLU A 338 -12.37 20.49 3.32
N ALA A 339 -12.11 19.20 3.50
CA ALA A 339 -10.80 18.68 3.93
C ALA A 339 -9.81 18.52 2.76
N VAL A 340 -10.30 18.33 1.54
CA VAL A 340 -9.48 18.18 0.33
C VAL A 340 -9.05 19.52 -0.24
N TRP A 341 -9.95 20.50 -0.24
CA TRP A 341 -9.76 21.82 -0.86
C TRP A 341 -8.50 22.55 -0.40
N PRO A 342 -8.18 22.64 0.89
CA PRO A 342 -6.99 23.34 1.36
C PRO A 342 -5.68 22.85 0.73
N TRP A 343 -5.58 21.55 0.42
CA TRP A 343 -4.42 21.00 -0.25
C TRP A 343 -4.33 21.38 -1.73
N LEU A 344 -5.47 21.60 -2.39
CA LEU A 344 -5.49 22.14 -3.75
C LEU A 344 -5.22 23.65 -3.76
N ALA A 345 -5.76 24.40 -2.80
CA ALA A 345 -5.58 25.84 -2.72
C ALA A 345 -4.10 26.23 -2.58
N GLN A 346 -3.31 25.45 -1.85
CA GLN A 346 -1.88 25.73 -1.65
C GLN A 346 -0.95 25.05 -2.68
N ILE A 347 -1.48 24.43 -3.77
CA ILE A 347 -0.64 23.74 -4.76
C ILE A 347 0.30 24.71 -5.49
N GLY A 348 1.54 24.29 -5.76
CA GLY A 348 2.51 25.05 -6.54
C GLY A 348 3.87 25.21 -5.88
N GLN A 349 4.89 25.52 -6.70
CA GLN A 349 6.24 25.84 -6.24
C GLN A 349 6.24 27.14 -5.42
N GLY A 350 6.95 27.12 -4.28
CA GLY A 350 6.97 28.23 -3.32
C GLY A 350 5.71 28.33 -2.45
N ARG A 351 4.80 27.37 -2.55
CA ARG A 351 3.59 27.14 -1.76
C ARG A 351 3.64 25.73 -1.16
N GLY A 352 2.54 25.00 -1.11
CA GLY A 352 2.50 23.61 -0.61
C GLY A 352 3.25 22.54 -1.43
N GLY A 353 3.84 22.92 -2.57
CA GLY A 353 4.49 22.00 -3.50
C GLY A 353 3.53 21.32 -4.47
N LEU A 354 4.01 20.28 -5.17
CA LEU A 354 3.21 19.55 -6.15
C LEU A 354 2.74 18.16 -5.65
N TYR A 355 3.14 17.78 -4.43
CA TYR A 355 2.82 16.47 -3.81
C TYR A 355 3.21 15.27 -4.67
N SER A 356 4.20 15.45 -5.54
CA SER A 356 4.66 14.51 -6.55
C SER A 356 6.03 13.91 -6.18
N TYR A 357 6.95 13.80 -7.14
CA TYR A 357 8.31 13.30 -6.92
C TYR A 357 9.31 14.47 -6.81
N ASP A 358 9.32 15.15 -5.69
CA ASP A 358 10.19 16.32 -5.45
C ASP A 358 11.64 16.08 -5.89
N ALA A 359 12.20 14.90 -5.61
CA ALA A 359 13.57 14.58 -5.98
C ALA A 359 13.80 14.48 -7.50
N LEU A 360 12.80 14.03 -8.28
CA LEU A 360 12.88 14.03 -9.76
C LEU A 360 12.68 15.44 -10.33
N GLU A 361 11.76 16.20 -9.77
CA GLU A 361 11.49 17.59 -10.12
C GLU A 361 12.73 18.45 -9.86
N ASN A 362 13.40 18.21 -8.73
CA ASN A 362 14.60 18.95 -8.35
C ASN A 362 15.85 18.51 -9.12
N LEU A 363 15.88 17.28 -9.64
CA LEU A 363 16.96 16.84 -10.54
C LEU A 363 16.98 17.65 -11.86
N VAL A 364 15.83 18.13 -12.31
CA VAL A 364 15.71 19.04 -13.46
C VAL A 364 15.62 20.52 -13.07
N GLY A 365 15.87 20.84 -11.80
CA GLY A 365 16.06 22.20 -11.31
C GLY A 365 14.79 22.98 -10.98
N LEU A 366 13.63 22.31 -10.77
CA LEU A 366 12.34 22.96 -10.52
C LEU A 366 12.19 23.53 -9.10
N ASP A 367 12.99 23.03 -8.13
CA ASP A 367 12.98 23.50 -6.72
C ASP A 367 11.62 23.32 -6.03
N ILE A 368 11.10 22.11 -6.14
CA ILE A 368 9.83 21.73 -5.52
C ILE A 368 10.08 21.12 -4.14
N HIS A 369 9.29 21.55 -3.16
CA HIS A 369 9.31 21.06 -1.79
C HIS A 369 7.86 20.84 -1.33
N SER A 370 7.41 19.58 -1.39
CA SER A 370 6.04 19.22 -1.00
C SER A 370 5.91 19.16 0.51
N LEU A 371 4.98 19.92 1.06
CA LEU A 371 4.70 20.01 2.48
C LEU A 371 3.73 18.92 2.94
N ASP A 372 3.83 18.54 4.21
CA ASP A 372 2.90 17.62 4.88
C ASP A 372 1.95 18.35 5.87
N SER A 373 1.89 19.67 5.77
CA SER A 373 1.02 20.55 6.57
C SER A 373 0.36 21.61 5.71
N LEU A 374 -0.76 22.13 6.19
CA LEU A 374 -1.45 23.26 5.57
C LEU A 374 -0.79 24.58 6.02
N LEU A 375 -0.61 25.50 5.09
CA LEU A 375 -0.11 26.84 5.32
C LEU A 375 -1.30 27.82 5.30
N PRO A 376 -1.63 28.51 6.41
CA PRO A 376 -2.75 29.44 6.46
C PRO A 376 -2.62 30.57 5.43
N GLU A 377 -1.41 31.04 5.18
CA GLU A 377 -1.09 32.10 4.22
C GLU A 377 -1.34 31.71 2.76
N ASP A 378 -1.33 30.41 2.44
CA ASP A 378 -1.50 29.91 1.08
C ASP A 378 -2.94 29.44 0.78
N GLN A 379 -3.88 29.63 1.69
CA GLN A 379 -5.26 29.18 1.52
C GLN A 379 -6.12 30.14 0.68
N GLN A 380 -5.71 31.39 0.58
CA GLN A 380 -6.40 32.39 -0.25
C GLN A 380 -5.85 32.30 -1.67
N LEU A 381 -6.68 31.82 -2.59
CA LEU A 381 -6.39 31.73 -4.02
C LEU A 381 -7.46 32.52 -4.77
N GLU A 382 -7.03 33.43 -5.65
CA GLU A 382 -7.94 34.30 -6.40
C GLU A 382 -7.71 34.17 -7.93
N PRO A 383 -8.71 34.52 -8.76
CA PRO A 383 -8.49 34.61 -10.20
C PRO A 383 -7.37 35.62 -10.53
N GLY A 384 -6.43 35.18 -11.37
CA GLY A 384 -5.22 35.92 -11.70
C GLY A 384 -3.96 35.42 -10.96
N ASP A 385 -4.11 34.73 -9.85
CA ASP A 385 -2.98 34.15 -9.11
C ASP A 385 -2.20 33.13 -9.95
N LEU A 386 -0.89 33.03 -9.69
CA LEU A 386 -0.01 32.14 -10.40
C LEU A 386 0.28 30.86 -9.61
N VAL A 387 0.02 29.73 -10.23
CA VAL A 387 0.45 28.41 -9.78
C VAL A 387 1.69 28.00 -10.59
N ARG A 388 2.85 28.01 -9.96
CA ARG A 388 4.13 27.72 -10.61
C ARG A 388 4.47 26.24 -10.53
N LEU A 389 5.00 25.68 -11.64
CA LEU A 389 5.49 24.31 -11.68
C LEU A 389 7.01 24.20 -11.42
N GLY A 390 7.63 25.30 -11.06
CA GLY A 390 9.06 25.39 -10.78
C GLY A 390 9.49 26.84 -10.50
N LYS A 391 10.79 27.07 -10.46
CA LYS A 391 11.41 28.39 -10.26
C LYS A 391 10.85 29.45 -11.21
N PRO A 392 10.99 30.75 -10.89
CA PRO A 392 10.67 31.83 -11.84
C PRO A 392 11.28 31.57 -13.22
N GLY A 393 10.47 31.67 -14.27
CA GLY A 393 10.83 31.30 -15.65
C GLY A 393 10.46 29.85 -16.05
N SER A 394 10.08 29.00 -15.10
CA SER A 394 9.49 27.69 -15.38
C SER A 394 8.02 27.81 -15.80
N PRO A 395 7.45 26.80 -16.49
CA PRO A 395 6.03 26.80 -16.84
C PRO A 395 5.14 27.09 -15.62
N CYS A 396 4.11 27.89 -15.85
CA CYS A 396 3.15 28.28 -14.81
C CYS A 396 1.73 28.35 -15.37
N PHE A 397 0.78 28.35 -14.47
CA PHE A 397 -0.63 28.53 -14.75
C PHE A 397 -1.17 29.73 -14.00
N SER A 398 -2.16 30.40 -14.58
CA SER A 398 -2.95 31.41 -13.89
C SER A 398 -4.32 30.84 -13.53
N VAL A 399 -4.83 31.20 -12.36
CA VAL A 399 -6.17 30.86 -11.93
C VAL A 399 -7.17 31.64 -12.78
N VAL A 400 -8.08 30.93 -13.44
CA VAL A 400 -9.16 31.56 -14.25
C VAL A 400 -10.44 31.61 -13.46
N SER A 401 -10.79 30.53 -12.80
CA SER A 401 -11.98 30.46 -11.96
C SER A 401 -11.79 29.45 -10.84
N LEU A 402 -12.45 29.72 -9.74
CA LEU A 402 -12.54 28.80 -8.62
C LEU A 402 -13.97 28.79 -8.06
N GLY A 403 -14.42 27.61 -7.70
CA GLY A 403 -15.61 27.38 -6.89
C GLY A 403 -15.14 26.67 -5.64
N GLU A 404 -15.14 27.37 -4.53
CA GLU A 404 -14.65 26.83 -3.26
C GLU A 404 -15.29 25.47 -2.94
N TYR A 405 -14.45 24.50 -2.56
CA TYR A 405 -14.79 23.09 -2.31
C TYR A 405 -15.36 22.33 -3.52
N ARG A 406 -15.34 22.92 -4.73
CA ARG A 406 -15.95 22.32 -5.93
C ARG A 406 -15.01 22.21 -7.11
N SER A 407 -14.35 23.30 -7.49
CA SER A 407 -13.55 23.31 -8.72
C SER A 407 -12.46 24.37 -8.69
N LEU A 408 -11.36 24.07 -9.37
CA LEU A 408 -10.27 24.99 -9.65
C LEU A 408 -9.91 24.85 -11.13
N VAL A 409 -9.90 25.96 -11.86
CA VAL A 409 -9.58 26.03 -13.28
C VAL A 409 -8.38 26.93 -13.48
N LEU A 410 -7.36 26.35 -14.07
CA LEU A 410 -6.09 27.01 -14.37
C LEU A 410 -5.87 27.02 -15.89
N VAL A 411 -5.28 28.09 -16.41
CA VAL A 411 -4.81 28.21 -17.80
C VAL A 411 -3.33 28.52 -17.82
N SER A 412 -2.60 28.01 -18.80
CA SER A 412 -1.18 28.31 -18.95
C SER A 412 -0.93 29.81 -19.04
N ALA A 413 0.18 30.27 -18.44
CA ALA A 413 0.58 31.66 -18.42
C ALA A 413 2.01 31.82 -18.96
N ASP A 414 2.34 33.02 -19.43
CA ASP A 414 3.70 33.37 -19.84
C ASP A 414 4.64 33.30 -18.63
N PRO A 415 5.66 32.43 -18.62
CA PRO A 415 6.53 32.27 -17.46
C PRO A 415 7.31 33.53 -17.08
N ALA A 416 7.56 34.43 -18.02
CA ALA A 416 8.34 35.66 -17.78
C ALA A 416 7.44 36.82 -17.29
N ARG A 417 6.21 36.91 -17.80
CA ARG A 417 5.29 38.03 -17.48
C ARG A 417 4.25 37.64 -16.44
N GLY A 418 3.96 36.35 -16.27
CA GLY A 418 2.87 35.87 -15.42
C GLY A 418 1.48 36.13 -16.00
N GLU A 419 1.38 36.53 -17.25
CA GLU A 419 0.11 36.81 -17.91
C GLU A 419 -0.51 35.53 -18.45
N ALA A 420 -1.79 35.31 -18.20
CA ALA A 420 -2.55 34.18 -18.75
C ALA A 420 -2.55 34.26 -20.30
N VAL A 421 -2.43 33.10 -20.96
CA VAL A 421 -2.62 33.05 -22.42
C VAL A 421 -4.05 33.45 -22.78
N PRO A 422 -4.28 34.13 -23.91
CA PRO A 422 -5.61 34.47 -24.38
C PRO A 422 -6.50 33.23 -24.50
N THR A 423 -7.74 33.33 -24.03
CA THR A 423 -8.73 32.24 -24.10
C THR A 423 -9.97 32.66 -24.89
N PRO A 424 -10.65 31.75 -25.62
CA PRO A 424 -10.27 30.33 -25.80
C PRO A 424 -9.00 30.17 -26.63
N VAL A 425 -8.17 29.16 -26.30
CA VAL A 425 -6.97 28.81 -27.08
C VAL A 425 -7.42 28.00 -28.28
N VAL A 426 -7.47 28.63 -29.45
CA VAL A 426 -7.88 28.00 -30.72
C VAL A 426 -6.64 27.62 -31.55
N ASP A 427 -5.68 28.54 -31.61
CA ASP A 427 -4.42 28.38 -32.36
C ASP A 427 -3.22 28.62 -31.43
N GLY A 428 -2.15 27.82 -31.59
CA GLY A 428 -0.90 28.02 -30.86
C GLY A 428 -0.69 27.02 -29.75
N THR A 429 0.05 27.45 -28.71
CA THR A 429 0.37 26.64 -27.55
C THR A 429 -0.38 27.15 -26.31
N GLY A 430 -1.17 26.28 -25.72
CA GLY A 430 -1.88 26.57 -24.47
C GLY A 430 -2.38 25.32 -23.80
N ALA A 431 -2.65 25.43 -22.53
CA ALA A 431 -3.11 24.32 -21.70
C ALA A 431 -4.09 24.80 -20.64
N THR A 432 -5.03 23.92 -20.28
CA THR A 432 -5.79 24.04 -19.05
C THR A 432 -5.42 22.92 -18.09
N TRP A 433 -5.52 23.23 -16.80
CA TRP A 433 -5.45 22.25 -15.74
C TRP A 433 -6.66 22.46 -14.81
N GLN A 434 -7.56 21.49 -14.83
CA GLN A 434 -8.88 21.60 -14.21
C GLN A 434 -8.98 20.57 -13.08
N TRP A 435 -9.55 20.99 -11.98
CA TRP A 435 -9.82 20.16 -10.81
C TRP A 435 -11.30 20.21 -10.47
N LEU A 436 -11.89 19.04 -10.19
CA LEU A 436 -13.28 18.91 -9.80
C LEU A 436 -13.38 18.03 -8.57
N LEU A 437 -14.04 18.54 -7.54
CA LEU A 437 -14.36 17.83 -6.31
C LEU A 437 -15.85 17.52 -6.31
N ARG A 438 -16.20 16.24 -6.27
CA ARG A 438 -17.59 15.80 -6.15
C ARG A 438 -17.77 15.07 -4.83
N PRO A 439 -18.67 15.54 -3.95
CA PRO A 439 -19.01 14.80 -2.74
C PRO A 439 -19.69 13.49 -3.11
N ILE A 440 -19.28 12.40 -2.48
CA ILE A 440 -19.87 11.07 -2.61
C ILE A 440 -20.14 10.48 -1.22
N ARG A 441 -20.87 9.38 -1.13
CA ARG A 441 -21.26 8.75 0.13
C ARG A 441 -21.89 9.73 1.13
N GLY A 442 -22.83 10.56 0.64
CA GLY A 442 -23.51 11.57 1.48
C GLY A 442 -22.60 12.72 1.96
N GLY A 443 -21.48 12.97 1.29
CA GLY A 443 -20.52 14.01 1.68
C GLY A 443 -19.34 13.51 2.53
N ALA A 444 -19.36 12.26 2.97
CA ALA A 444 -18.29 11.68 3.79
C ALA A 444 -17.01 11.38 3.01
N ALA A 445 -17.07 11.37 1.67
CA ALA A 445 -15.91 11.14 0.81
C ALA A 445 -15.97 12.06 -0.42
N THR A 446 -14.81 12.28 -1.03
CA THR A 446 -14.65 13.16 -2.20
C THR A 446 -14.14 12.36 -3.38
N ARG A 447 -14.79 12.53 -4.52
CA ARG A 447 -14.26 12.14 -5.81
C ARG A 447 -13.47 13.31 -6.39
N LEU A 448 -12.14 13.23 -6.37
CA LEU A 448 -11.24 14.22 -6.93
C LEU A 448 -10.88 13.81 -8.36
N VAL A 449 -11.23 14.66 -9.33
CA VAL A 449 -10.93 14.47 -10.75
C VAL A 449 -10.06 15.63 -11.23
N SER A 450 -8.97 15.32 -11.91
CA SER A 450 -8.10 16.27 -12.60
C SER A 450 -8.19 16.05 -14.11
N ARG A 451 -8.34 17.14 -14.88
CA ARG A 451 -8.32 17.12 -16.34
C ARG A 451 -7.31 18.11 -16.86
N GLN A 452 -6.53 17.67 -17.84
CA GLN A 452 -5.65 18.54 -18.60
C GLN A 452 -6.07 18.51 -20.07
N ARG A 453 -6.12 19.67 -20.70
CA ARG A 453 -6.37 19.85 -22.13
C ARG A 453 -5.28 20.74 -22.69
N ASN A 454 -4.56 20.23 -23.68
CA ASN A 454 -3.39 20.89 -24.24
C ASN A 454 -3.54 21.02 -25.75
N THR A 455 -3.15 22.16 -26.29
CA THR A 455 -2.94 22.38 -27.72
C THR A 455 -1.51 22.84 -27.97
N HIS A 456 -0.95 22.46 -29.10
CA HIS A 456 0.41 22.80 -29.52
C HIS A 456 0.57 22.65 -31.05
N PRO A 457 1.51 23.37 -31.65
CA PRO A 457 1.79 23.23 -33.08
C PRO A 457 2.17 21.78 -33.46
N SER A 458 1.81 21.37 -34.69
CA SER A 458 2.03 19.99 -35.16
C SER A 458 3.51 19.57 -35.17
N LYS A 459 4.45 20.52 -35.33
CA LYS A 459 5.90 20.30 -35.24
C LYS A 459 6.41 19.82 -33.89
N GLU A 460 5.66 20.09 -32.82
CA GLU A 460 6.02 19.71 -31.45
C GLU A 460 5.42 18.36 -31.01
N ARG A 461 4.63 17.72 -31.88
CA ARG A 461 3.88 16.49 -31.56
C ARG A 461 4.76 15.34 -31.02
N VAL A 462 5.98 15.20 -31.55
CA VAL A 462 6.89 14.13 -31.08
C VAL A 462 7.38 14.42 -29.66
N MET A 463 7.75 15.66 -29.38
CA MET A 463 8.19 16.09 -28.04
C MET A 463 7.07 15.86 -27.01
N TRP A 464 5.85 16.30 -27.32
CA TRP A 464 4.71 16.12 -26.43
C TRP A 464 4.35 14.66 -26.19
N ARG A 465 4.51 13.77 -27.18
CA ARG A 465 4.35 12.32 -27.00
C ARG A 465 5.35 11.71 -26.01
N LEU A 466 6.54 12.28 -25.89
CA LEU A 466 7.55 11.87 -24.91
C LEU A 466 7.25 12.44 -23.51
N ILE A 467 6.68 13.62 -23.43
CA ILE A 467 6.33 14.29 -22.17
C ILE A 467 5.07 13.68 -21.54
N GLU A 468 4.11 13.23 -22.35
CA GLU A 468 2.81 12.70 -21.90
C GLU A 468 2.92 11.57 -20.85
N PRO A 469 3.77 10.52 -21.00
CA PRO A 469 3.98 9.50 -19.98
C PRO A 469 4.64 10.02 -18.70
N ILE A 470 5.53 11.02 -18.83
CA ILE A 470 6.16 11.67 -17.67
C ILE A 470 5.08 12.42 -16.87
N GLY A 471 4.27 13.23 -17.56
CA GLY A 471 3.15 13.95 -16.96
C GLY A 471 2.17 13.02 -16.24
N PHE A 472 1.87 11.84 -16.81
CA PHE A 472 1.06 10.83 -16.15
C PHE A 472 1.66 10.37 -14.83
N VAL A 473 2.93 9.99 -14.81
CA VAL A 473 3.60 9.47 -13.61
C VAL A 473 3.62 10.52 -12.50
N MET A 474 3.90 11.77 -12.87
CA MET A 474 3.95 12.90 -11.93
C MET A 474 2.56 13.22 -11.37
N GLU A 475 1.55 13.37 -12.23
CA GLU A 475 0.19 13.70 -11.80
C GLU A 475 -0.48 12.57 -11.01
N ARG A 476 -0.24 11.31 -11.40
CA ARG A 476 -0.70 10.16 -10.62
C ARG A 476 -0.13 10.20 -9.19
N ARG A 477 1.16 10.51 -9.04
CA ARG A 477 1.79 10.64 -7.72
C ARG A 477 1.22 11.81 -6.94
N MET A 478 0.96 12.93 -7.59
CA MET A 478 0.31 14.11 -7.02
C MET A 478 -1.08 13.79 -6.47
N LEU A 479 -1.96 13.16 -7.26
CA LEU A 479 -3.29 12.75 -6.82
C LEU A 479 -3.26 11.82 -5.61
N LEU A 480 -2.34 10.84 -5.61
CA LEU A 480 -2.13 9.94 -4.48
C LEU A 480 -1.48 10.66 -3.28
N GLY A 481 -0.64 11.64 -3.52
CA GLY A 481 -0.01 12.47 -2.50
C GLY A 481 -1.01 13.36 -1.77
N ILE A 482 -1.95 13.97 -2.50
CA ILE A 482 -3.08 14.71 -1.92
C ILE A 482 -3.96 13.77 -1.09
N LYS A 483 -4.41 12.64 -1.67
CA LYS A 483 -5.20 11.63 -0.95
C LYS A 483 -4.56 11.24 0.38
N GLN A 484 -3.28 10.91 0.35
CA GLN A 484 -2.55 10.47 1.54
C GLN A 484 -2.53 11.54 2.64
N ARG A 485 -2.30 12.81 2.28
CA ARG A 485 -2.22 13.93 3.23
C ARG A 485 -3.57 14.23 3.86
N VAL A 486 -4.61 14.29 3.03
CA VAL A 486 -5.98 14.54 3.49
C VAL A 486 -6.42 13.45 4.47
N GLU A 487 -6.27 12.17 4.10
CA GLU A 487 -6.69 11.05 4.95
C GLU A 487 -5.86 10.96 6.24
N ALA A 488 -4.58 11.34 6.22
CA ALA A 488 -3.74 11.42 7.41
C ALA A 488 -4.13 12.58 8.35
N SER A 489 -4.66 13.68 7.82
CA SER A 489 -5.09 14.84 8.64
C SER A 489 -6.51 14.68 9.20
N SER A 490 -7.38 13.92 8.53
CA SER A 490 -8.76 13.65 8.98
C SER A 490 -8.86 12.69 10.18
N HIS A 491 -7.76 12.03 10.52
CA HIS A 491 -7.64 11.08 11.64
C HIS A 491 -6.90 11.67 12.87
N ARG A 492 -6.61 12.97 12.86
CA ARG A 492 -6.08 13.72 14.01
C ARG A 492 -7.19 14.55 14.66
#